data_da98ca104d5a184d2a930ad6cd09e67f
#
_entry.id   da98ca104d5a184d2a930ad6cd09e67f
#
_cell.length_a   1.000
_cell.length_b   1.000
_cell.length_c   1.000
_cell.angle_alpha   90.00
_cell.angle_beta   90.00
_cell.angle_gamma   90.00
#
_symmetry.space_group_name_H-M   'P 1'
#
loop_
_entity.id
_entity.type
_entity.pdbx_description
1 polymer ?
#
loop_
_entity_poly.entity_id
_entity_poly.type
_entity_poly.pdbx_seq_one_letter_code
_entity_poly.pdbx_strand_id
1 'polypeptide(L)'
;VVTPNIPEAEILAGMEIRSPEDMEKAARTISERFSCAVLCKGGHDLNDANDLLWADGEAQWFMGKRIDNPNTHGTGCTLSSAIAANLAKGFSLHDSVERAKAYISGALSAMLDLGHGRGPMNHAFDLKGEYAAEVR
;
A
#
# COMPACT_ATOMS: atom_id res chain seq x y z
N VAL A 1 -9.92 3.61 6.51
CA VAL A 1 -8.84 2.63 6.37
C VAL A 1 -7.54 3.23 6.90
N VAL A 2 -6.72 2.43 7.58
CA VAL A 2 -5.36 2.76 7.99
C VAL A 2 -4.36 1.89 7.23
N THR A 3 -3.15 2.43 6.98
CA THR A 3 -2.18 1.79 6.09
C THR A 3 -0.80 1.63 6.77
N PRO A 4 -0.70 0.92 7.90
CA PRO A 4 0.55 0.79 8.64
C PRO A 4 1.58 -0.08 7.88
N ASN A 5 2.85 0.25 8.01
CA ASN A 5 3.95 -0.68 7.72
C ASN A 5 4.10 -1.68 8.89
N ILE A 6 4.98 -2.69 8.76
CA ILE A 6 5.17 -3.72 9.81
C ILE A 6 5.51 -3.11 11.17
N PRO A 7 6.53 -2.22 11.33
CA PRO A 7 6.82 -1.62 12.63
C PRO A 7 5.66 -0.81 13.22
N GLU A 8 4.92 -0.09 12.39
CA GLU A 8 3.73 0.66 12.81
C GLU A 8 2.61 -0.30 13.25
N ALA A 9 2.40 -1.39 12.52
CA ALA A 9 1.40 -2.40 12.84
C ALA A 9 1.72 -3.13 14.16
N GLU A 10 3.00 -3.42 14.42
CA GLU A 10 3.44 -4.00 15.70
C GLU A 10 3.07 -3.10 16.88
N ILE A 11 3.32 -1.79 16.76
CA ILE A 11 2.97 -0.81 17.80
C ILE A 11 1.45 -0.75 17.98
N LEU A 12 0.70 -0.66 16.88
CA LEU A 12 -0.76 -0.53 16.93
C LEU A 12 -1.44 -1.79 17.48
N ALA A 13 -0.94 -2.96 17.12
CA ALA A 13 -1.44 -4.25 17.58
C ALA A 13 -0.93 -4.64 18.99
N GLY A 14 0.23 -4.11 19.39
CA GLY A 14 0.91 -4.49 20.62
C GLY A 14 1.52 -5.90 20.58
N MET A 15 1.97 -6.33 19.40
CA MET A 15 2.56 -7.66 19.17
C MET A 15 3.65 -7.61 18.11
N GLU A 16 4.60 -8.54 18.15
CA GLU A 16 5.60 -8.72 17.09
C GLU A 16 4.99 -9.41 15.87
N ILE A 17 5.48 -9.06 14.67
CA ILE A 17 5.08 -9.64 13.39
C ILE A 17 6.29 -10.30 12.74
N ARG A 18 6.35 -11.64 12.77
CA ARG A 18 7.44 -12.44 12.23
C ARG A 18 7.03 -13.40 11.11
N SER A 19 5.73 -13.48 10.83
CA SER A 19 5.16 -14.36 9.81
C SER A 19 3.94 -13.72 9.15
N PRO A 20 3.48 -14.25 7.99
CA PRO A 20 2.21 -13.84 7.40
C PRO A 20 1.02 -14.02 8.34
N GLU A 21 1.01 -15.06 9.15
CA GLU A 21 -0.04 -15.34 10.14
C GLU A 21 -0.05 -14.27 11.25
N ASP A 22 1.12 -13.81 11.69
CA ASP A 22 1.23 -12.71 12.65
C ASP A 22 0.71 -11.40 12.05
N MET A 23 1.00 -11.17 10.77
CA MET A 23 0.53 -9.99 10.04
C MET A 23 -1.00 -9.95 9.95
N GLU A 24 -1.62 -11.11 9.67
CA GLU A 24 -3.08 -11.24 9.66
C GLU A 24 -3.69 -11.00 11.05
N LYS A 25 -3.09 -11.62 12.07
CA LYS A 25 -3.51 -11.42 13.47
C LYS A 25 -3.39 -9.97 13.91
N ALA A 26 -2.28 -9.30 13.55
CA ALA A 26 -2.08 -7.88 13.85
C ALA A 26 -3.10 -7.00 13.14
N ALA A 27 -3.33 -7.21 11.84
CA ALA A 27 -4.30 -6.45 11.07
C ALA A 27 -5.72 -6.61 11.63
N ARG A 28 -6.11 -7.82 12.00
CA ARG A 28 -7.38 -8.11 12.69
C ARG A 28 -7.47 -7.36 14.02
N THR A 29 -6.44 -7.46 14.87
CA THR A 29 -6.40 -6.80 16.18
C THR A 29 -6.55 -5.29 16.06
N ILE A 30 -5.87 -4.68 15.09
CA ILE A 30 -5.96 -3.25 14.80
C ILE A 30 -7.37 -2.90 14.34
N SER A 31 -7.94 -3.69 13.42
CA SER A 31 -9.29 -3.48 12.89
C SER A 31 -10.35 -3.52 13.99
N GLU A 32 -10.29 -4.52 14.86
CA GLU A 32 -11.21 -4.66 15.99
C GLU A 32 -11.06 -3.50 16.99
N ARG A 33 -9.82 -3.10 17.29
CA ARG A 33 -9.54 -2.03 18.26
C ARG A 33 -9.97 -0.65 17.79
N PHE A 34 -9.81 -0.36 16.50
CA PHE A 34 -10.05 0.97 15.92
C PHE A 34 -11.29 1.04 15.03
N SER A 35 -12.03 -0.07 14.89
CA SER A 35 -13.25 -0.16 14.07
C SER A 35 -13.04 0.36 12.64
N CYS A 36 -11.95 -0.04 11.99
CA CYS A 36 -11.63 0.38 10.63
C CYS A 36 -10.93 -0.72 9.83
N ALA A 37 -11.00 -0.65 8.52
CA ALA A 37 -10.20 -1.52 7.65
C ALA A 37 -8.70 -1.20 7.80
N VAL A 38 -7.86 -2.22 7.62
CA VAL A 38 -6.41 -2.14 7.78
C VAL A 38 -5.70 -2.69 6.56
N LEU A 39 -4.89 -1.87 5.89
CA LEU A 39 -3.93 -2.33 4.89
C LEU A 39 -2.56 -2.41 5.55
N CYS A 40 -2.19 -3.58 6.04
CA CYS A 40 -0.85 -3.83 6.57
C CYS A 40 0.12 -4.00 5.40
N LYS A 41 1.06 -3.05 5.27
CA LYS A 41 2.05 -3.05 4.19
C LYS A 41 3.17 -4.02 4.52
N GLY A 42 3.37 -5.01 3.64
CA GLY A 42 4.53 -5.87 3.66
C GLY A 42 5.78 -5.14 3.17
N GLY A 43 6.90 -5.78 3.30
CA GLY A 43 8.17 -5.28 2.81
C GLY A 43 9.26 -5.35 3.85
N HIS A 44 10.45 -5.31 3.35
CA HIS A 44 11.77 -5.29 3.93
C HIS A 44 12.30 -6.64 4.41
N ASP A 45 11.59 -7.48 5.14
CA ASP A 45 12.23 -8.68 5.73
C ASP A 45 11.40 -9.96 5.75
N LEU A 46 10.09 -9.94 5.51
CA LEU A 46 9.26 -11.12 5.71
C LEU A 46 8.72 -11.77 4.43
N ASN A 47 8.48 -11.03 3.39
CA ASN A 47 8.07 -11.52 2.06
C ASN A 47 8.16 -10.37 1.04
N ASP A 48 8.39 -10.70 -0.23
CA ASP A 48 8.29 -9.77 -1.35
C ASP A 48 7.06 -8.86 -1.21
N ALA A 49 7.21 -7.58 -1.15
CA ALA A 49 6.21 -6.49 -1.19
C ALA A 49 4.69 -6.86 -1.12
N ASN A 50 4.35 -7.94 -0.40
CA ASN A 50 2.97 -8.41 -0.26
C ASN A 50 2.27 -7.63 0.84
N ASP A 51 1.12 -7.05 0.53
CA ASP A 51 0.30 -6.30 1.48
C ASP A 51 -0.95 -7.10 1.85
N LEU A 52 -1.39 -6.95 3.08
CA LEU A 52 -2.59 -7.60 3.61
C LEU A 52 -3.66 -6.55 3.89
N LEU A 53 -4.79 -6.65 3.21
CA LEU A 53 -6.00 -5.91 3.56
C LEU A 53 -6.88 -6.76 4.48
N TRP A 54 -7.18 -6.24 5.66
CA TRP A 54 -8.22 -6.76 6.55
C TRP A 54 -9.42 -5.81 6.50
N ALA A 55 -10.53 -6.31 5.98
CA ALA A 55 -11.78 -5.57 5.87
C ALA A 55 -12.98 -6.52 5.98
N ASP A 56 -14.06 -6.08 6.59
CA ASP A 56 -15.31 -6.82 6.72
C ASP A 56 -15.17 -8.24 7.33
N GLY A 57 -14.13 -8.43 8.16
CA GLY A 57 -13.83 -9.70 8.82
C GLY A 57 -13.03 -10.69 7.97
N GLU A 58 -12.55 -10.29 6.80
CA GLU A 58 -11.80 -11.12 5.86
C GLU A 58 -10.41 -10.55 5.57
N ALA A 59 -9.47 -11.46 5.34
CA ALA A 59 -8.11 -11.16 4.92
C ALA A 59 -7.97 -11.30 3.40
N GLN A 60 -7.40 -10.30 2.75
CA GLN A 60 -7.13 -10.32 1.32
C GLN A 60 -5.67 -9.92 1.07
N TRP A 61 -4.93 -10.79 0.38
CA TRP A 61 -3.52 -10.56 0.07
C TRP A 61 -3.36 -9.94 -1.31
N PHE A 62 -2.58 -8.87 -1.38
CA PHE A 62 -2.13 -8.25 -2.61
C PHE A 62 -0.67 -8.60 -2.84
N MET A 63 -0.43 -9.48 -3.80
CA MET A 63 0.93 -9.88 -4.15
C MET A 63 1.64 -8.74 -4.88
N GLY A 64 2.83 -8.39 -4.43
CA GLY A 64 3.65 -7.36 -5.05
C GLY A 64 4.98 -7.92 -5.51
N LYS A 65 5.49 -7.43 -6.64
CA LYS A 65 6.90 -7.65 -7.02
C LYS A 65 7.73 -6.50 -6.46
N ARG A 66 8.84 -6.83 -5.82
CA ARG A 66 9.83 -5.82 -5.44
C ARG A 66 10.40 -5.19 -6.71
N ILE A 67 10.26 -3.88 -6.83
CA ILE A 67 10.89 -3.11 -7.90
C ILE A 67 12.19 -2.56 -7.32
N ASP A 68 13.31 -2.93 -7.92
CA ASP A 68 14.63 -2.43 -7.53
C ASP A 68 14.79 -1.01 -8.07
N ASN A 69 14.31 -0.05 -7.30
CA ASN A 69 14.42 1.37 -7.58
C ASN A 69 14.87 2.10 -6.31
N PRO A 70 16.00 2.82 -6.32
CA PRO A 70 16.43 3.61 -5.17
C PRO A 70 15.48 4.76 -4.83
N ASN A 71 14.65 5.19 -5.78
CA ASN A 71 13.73 6.32 -5.66
C ASN A 71 12.42 5.91 -4.98
N THR A 72 12.49 5.48 -3.73
CA THR A 72 11.34 4.98 -2.95
C THR A 72 10.75 6.02 -1.99
N HIS A 73 11.27 7.26 -2.01
CA HIS A 73 10.76 8.31 -1.13
C HIS A 73 9.29 8.64 -1.43
N GLY A 74 8.48 8.67 -0.40
CA GLY A 74 7.06 9.00 -0.52
C GLY A 74 6.14 7.87 -1.00
N THR A 75 6.65 6.64 -1.18
CA THR A 75 5.84 5.49 -1.65
C THR A 75 4.63 5.25 -0.76
N GLY A 76 4.80 5.26 0.56
CA GLY A 76 3.70 5.06 1.52
C GLY A 76 2.65 6.16 1.47
N CYS A 77 3.09 7.43 1.40
CA CYS A 77 2.19 8.58 1.29
C CYS A 77 1.43 8.56 -0.04
N THR A 78 2.09 8.17 -1.11
CA THR A 78 1.46 8.04 -2.44
C THR A 78 0.43 6.92 -2.45
N LEU A 79 0.73 5.77 -1.82
CA LEU A 79 -0.21 4.66 -1.71
C LEU A 79 -1.49 5.09 -1.00
N SER A 80 -1.38 5.69 0.18
CA SER A 80 -2.55 6.13 0.95
C SER A 80 -3.34 7.22 0.23
N SER A 81 -2.67 8.15 -0.45
CA SER A 81 -3.31 9.20 -1.25
C SER A 81 -4.04 8.62 -2.46
N ALA A 82 -3.44 7.65 -3.16
CA ALA A 82 -4.05 7.00 -4.30
C ALA A 82 -5.27 6.15 -3.89
N ILE A 83 -5.22 5.46 -2.74
CA ILE A 83 -6.37 4.76 -2.17
C ILE A 83 -7.51 5.75 -1.90
N ALA A 84 -7.21 6.86 -1.21
CA ALA A 84 -8.20 7.88 -0.90
C ALA A 84 -8.83 8.48 -2.16
N ALA A 85 -8.04 8.75 -3.20
CA ALA A 85 -8.53 9.26 -4.47
C ALA A 85 -9.46 8.28 -5.18
N ASN A 86 -9.13 6.98 -5.18
CA ASN A 86 -9.98 5.96 -5.79
C ASN A 86 -11.28 5.75 -5.00
N LEU A 87 -11.23 5.75 -3.67
CA LEU A 87 -12.44 5.75 -2.84
C LEU A 87 -13.34 6.95 -3.13
N ALA A 88 -12.76 8.15 -3.27
CA ALA A 88 -13.51 9.36 -3.62
C ALA A 88 -14.16 9.28 -5.02
N LYS A 89 -13.58 8.50 -5.94
CA LYS A 89 -14.15 8.20 -7.25
C LYS A 89 -15.28 7.14 -7.22
N GLY A 90 -15.54 6.54 -6.06
CA GLY A 90 -16.59 5.54 -5.87
C GLY A 90 -16.17 4.08 -6.08
N PHE A 91 -14.87 3.80 -6.19
CA PHE A 91 -14.38 2.42 -6.23
C PHE A 91 -14.51 1.74 -4.87
N SER A 92 -14.66 0.41 -4.85
CA SER A 92 -14.59 -0.38 -3.63
C SER A 92 -13.24 -0.22 -2.94
N LEU A 93 -13.14 -0.58 -1.65
CA LEU A 93 -11.85 -0.53 -0.95
C LEU A 93 -10.83 -1.48 -1.59
N HIS A 94 -11.25 -2.70 -1.97
CA HIS A 94 -10.41 -3.67 -2.67
C HIS A 94 -9.86 -3.09 -3.98
N ASP A 95 -10.74 -2.61 -4.87
CA ASP A 95 -10.34 -2.03 -6.15
C ASP A 95 -9.45 -0.80 -5.96
N SER A 96 -9.75 0.02 -4.93
CA SER A 96 -8.95 1.20 -4.61
C SER A 96 -7.51 0.85 -4.20
N VAL A 97 -7.33 -0.23 -3.43
CA VAL A 97 -6.00 -0.74 -3.06
C VAL A 97 -5.28 -1.31 -4.28
N GLU A 98 -5.95 -2.13 -5.08
CA GLU A 98 -5.36 -2.74 -6.29
C GLU A 98 -4.88 -1.66 -7.27
N ARG A 99 -5.73 -0.68 -7.56
CA ARG A 99 -5.40 0.46 -8.44
C ARG A 99 -4.25 1.31 -7.88
N ALA A 100 -4.24 1.56 -6.60
CA ALA A 100 -3.17 2.33 -5.96
C ALA A 100 -1.82 1.59 -6.03
N LYS A 101 -1.80 0.27 -5.85
CA LYS A 101 -0.59 -0.56 -6.01
C LYS A 101 -0.11 -0.57 -7.45
N ALA A 102 -1.01 -0.70 -8.41
CA ALA A 102 -0.68 -0.64 -9.84
C ALA A 102 -0.06 0.72 -10.22
N TYR A 103 -0.65 1.81 -9.74
CA TYR A 103 -0.12 3.16 -9.94
C TYR A 103 1.31 3.32 -9.40
N ILE A 104 1.56 2.88 -8.16
CA ILE A 104 2.90 2.96 -7.57
C ILE A 104 3.90 2.11 -8.34
N SER A 105 3.53 0.90 -8.74
CA SER A 105 4.38 0.03 -9.55
C SER A 105 4.75 0.69 -10.88
N GLY A 106 3.81 1.34 -11.54
CA GLY A 106 4.05 2.13 -12.75
C GLY A 106 5.02 3.30 -12.51
N ALA A 107 4.77 4.08 -11.47
CA ALA A 107 5.59 5.23 -11.11
C ALA A 107 7.04 4.85 -10.72
N LEU A 108 7.22 3.71 -10.05
CA LEU A 108 8.55 3.16 -9.71
C LEU A 108 9.25 2.58 -10.94
N SER A 109 8.51 1.88 -11.81
CA SER A 109 9.06 1.26 -13.03
C SER A 109 9.50 2.29 -14.07
N ALA A 110 8.88 3.46 -14.08
CA ALA A 110 9.19 4.54 -15.02
C ALA A 110 10.49 5.29 -14.73
N MET A 111 11.20 4.96 -13.66
CA MET A 111 12.50 5.47 -13.24
C MET A 111 12.71 6.96 -13.47
N LEU A 112 12.93 7.71 -12.41
CA LEU A 112 13.36 9.10 -12.46
C LEU A 112 14.75 9.19 -11.84
N ASP A 113 15.75 9.62 -12.63
CA ASP A 113 17.10 9.82 -12.14
C ASP A 113 17.28 11.29 -11.76
N LEU A 114 16.83 11.65 -10.55
CA LEU A 114 16.93 12.99 -10.01
C LEU A 114 17.65 12.98 -8.66
N GLY A 115 18.78 13.67 -8.60
CA GLY A 115 19.57 13.82 -7.37
C GLY A 115 20.49 12.64 -7.06
N HIS A 116 21.06 12.61 -5.84
CA HIS A 116 22.09 11.64 -5.42
C HIS A 116 21.67 10.83 -4.19
N GLY A 117 20.39 10.81 -3.85
CA GLY A 117 19.83 10.06 -2.71
C GLY A 117 18.61 9.25 -3.10
N ARG A 118 17.70 9.04 -2.14
CA ARG A 118 16.39 8.46 -2.42
C ARG A 118 15.53 9.50 -3.14
N GLY A 119 15.51 9.44 -4.45
CA GLY A 119 14.76 10.38 -5.29
C GLY A 119 13.26 10.13 -5.32
N PRO A 120 12.50 11.01 -6.00
CA PRO A 120 11.07 10.89 -6.16
C PRO A 120 10.69 9.81 -7.16
N MET A 121 9.48 9.25 -7.01
CA MET A 121 8.85 8.45 -8.04
C MET A 121 8.41 9.33 -9.23
N ASN A 122 8.30 8.74 -10.41
CA ASN A 122 7.76 9.42 -11.58
C ASN A 122 6.23 9.45 -11.54
N HIS A 123 5.66 10.44 -10.86
CA HIS A 123 4.19 10.61 -10.78
C HIS A 123 3.52 10.96 -12.11
N ALA A 124 4.29 11.38 -13.09
CA ALA A 124 3.81 11.78 -14.42
C ALA A 124 3.95 10.65 -15.47
N PHE A 125 4.22 9.42 -15.07
CA PHE A 125 4.48 8.31 -15.97
C PHE A 125 3.32 8.00 -16.92
N ASP A 126 2.09 8.31 -16.51
CA ASP A 126 0.87 8.05 -17.28
C ASP A 126 -0.15 9.19 -17.10
N LEU A 127 0.20 10.37 -17.64
CA LEU A 127 -0.68 11.56 -17.56
C LEU A 127 -1.99 11.43 -18.36
N LYS A 128 -2.08 10.49 -19.29
CA LYS A 128 -3.26 10.26 -20.15
C LYS A 128 -3.91 8.91 -19.89
N GLY A 129 -3.49 8.22 -18.88
CA GLY A 129 -3.84 6.84 -18.66
C GLY A 129 -5.17 6.63 -17.94
N GLU A 130 -5.41 5.39 -17.74
CA GLU A 130 -6.58 4.79 -17.13
C GLU A 130 -6.99 5.43 -15.79
N TYR A 131 -6.01 5.99 -15.05
CA TYR A 131 -6.23 6.56 -13.71
C TYR A 131 -6.71 8.01 -13.72
N ALA A 132 -6.60 8.73 -14.84
CA ALA A 132 -6.82 10.17 -14.88
C ALA A 132 -8.30 10.58 -14.98
N ALA A 133 -9.17 9.77 -15.56
CA ALA A 133 -10.49 10.19 -16.02
C ALA A 133 -11.69 9.44 -15.43
N GLU A 134 -11.49 8.38 -14.65
CA GLU A 134 -12.62 7.60 -14.17
C GLU A 134 -13.23 8.15 -12.89
N VAL A 135 -14.47 8.58 -12.97
CA VAL A 135 -15.38 8.83 -11.83
C VAL A 135 -16.52 7.83 -11.94
N ARG A 136 -16.77 7.11 -10.90
CA ARG A 136 -17.93 6.20 -10.78
C ARG A 136 -19.09 6.85 -10.06
#